data_ac5d44bce65ca34bc83e6dc12abf0fc1
#
_entry.id   ac5d44bce65ca34bc83e6dc12abf0fc1
#
_cell.length_a   1.000
_cell.length_b   1.000
_cell.length_c   1.000
_cell.angle_alpha   90.00
_cell.angle_beta   90.00
_cell.angle_gamma   90.00
#
_symmetry.space_group_name_H-M   'P 1'
#
loop_
_entity.id
_entity.type
_entity.pdbx_description
1 polymer ?
#
loop_
_entity_poly.entity_id
_entity_poly.type
_entity_poly.pdbx_seq_one_letter_code
_entity_poly.pdbx_strand_id
1 'polypeptide(L)'
;MNIGDLTNLVEKPFAAVSSLMNTPNSAGRYRPFYLRNLLDAVQGRKLGDAVGGQITLITGGSSGIGEAAAKKIAAAGGVVVLVARTLENLEKVADEIRGTGGVAHVYSCDLADTDAIAVMADRVVDDLGGVDILVNNAGRSIRRSLELSYERIHDYQRTMQLNYLGAVQLILKFIPGMRERGFGQIVNVSSVGVQTRAPRFGAYIASKAALDSLCDALQAETVSDDVRFTTVHMPLVRTPMISPTAMYDKFPALTPDQAAGVITDAILHRPRRASSPFGQFASVADAVNPAVMDRVRNRAFAMFEDSDAAKGGESASDTSKFDRRSETFVQATRGIHW
;
A
#
# COMPACT_ATOMS: atom_id res chain seq x y z
N MET A 1 39.29 1.65 -7.72
CA MET A 1 38.11 1.77 -8.57
C MET A 1 37.55 3.17 -8.38
N ASN A 2 37.61 3.98 -9.43
CA ASN A 2 37.29 5.42 -9.37
C ASN A 2 35.80 5.66 -9.20
N ILE A 3 35.40 6.74 -8.52
CA ILE A 3 33.97 7.03 -8.21
C ILE A 3 33.11 7.11 -9.48
N GLY A 4 33.71 7.48 -10.63
CA GLY A 4 33.08 7.48 -11.94
C GLY A 4 32.66 6.09 -12.45
N ASP A 5 33.42 5.05 -12.08
CA ASP A 5 33.14 3.66 -12.53
C ASP A 5 31.95 3.06 -11.79
N LEU A 6 31.71 3.45 -10.53
CA LEU A 6 30.56 3.01 -9.73
C LEU A 6 29.24 3.65 -10.19
N THR A 7 29.31 4.90 -10.66
CA THR A 7 28.14 5.60 -11.23
C THR A 7 27.70 4.91 -12.53
N ASN A 8 28.65 4.58 -13.40
CA ASN A 8 28.40 3.84 -14.64
C ASN A 8 27.89 2.41 -14.40
N LEU A 9 28.28 1.76 -13.29
CA LEU A 9 27.85 0.40 -12.95
C LEU A 9 26.37 0.35 -12.49
N VAL A 10 25.85 1.46 -11.96
CA VAL A 10 24.46 1.58 -11.48
C VAL A 10 23.57 2.22 -12.55
N GLU A 11 24.03 3.25 -13.25
CA GLU A 11 23.23 3.99 -14.25
C GLU A 11 22.98 3.21 -15.53
N LYS A 12 23.95 2.45 -16.05
CA LYS A 12 23.77 1.69 -17.30
C LYS A 12 22.79 0.52 -17.17
N PRO A 13 22.85 -0.35 -16.12
CA PRO A 13 21.82 -1.37 -15.92
C PRO A 13 20.45 -0.76 -15.65
N PHE A 14 20.39 0.36 -14.92
CA PHE A 14 19.13 1.05 -14.63
C PHE A 14 18.48 1.61 -15.91
N ALA A 15 19.26 2.25 -16.78
CA ALA A 15 18.75 2.77 -18.06
C ALA A 15 18.32 1.64 -19.02
N ALA A 16 19.05 0.52 -19.04
CA ALA A 16 18.71 -0.64 -19.87
C ALA A 16 17.43 -1.35 -19.37
N VAL A 17 17.28 -1.52 -18.06
CA VAL A 17 16.06 -2.07 -17.46
C VAL A 17 14.88 -1.11 -17.69
N SER A 18 15.09 0.20 -17.55
CA SER A 18 14.09 1.23 -17.85
C SER A 18 13.62 1.20 -19.30
N SER A 19 14.54 1.02 -20.25
CA SER A 19 14.19 0.97 -21.69
C SER A 19 13.42 -0.31 -22.08
N LEU A 20 13.70 -1.45 -21.42
CA LEU A 20 13.00 -2.71 -21.62
C LEU A 20 11.60 -2.72 -20.97
N MET A 21 11.40 -1.90 -19.92
CA MET A 21 10.13 -1.80 -19.19
C MET A 21 9.24 -0.65 -19.67
N ASN A 22 9.75 0.25 -20.50
CA ASN A 22 9.05 1.42 -21.05
C ASN A 22 8.30 1.11 -22.34
N THR A 23 7.70 -0.07 -22.50
CA THR A 23 6.67 -0.23 -23.52
C THR A 23 5.39 0.41 -22.98
N PRO A 24 4.94 1.55 -23.57
CA PRO A 24 3.65 2.11 -23.18
C PRO A 24 2.59 1.08 -23.58
N ASN A 25 2.02 0.45 -22.58
CA ASN A 25 0.77 -0.26 -22.76
C ASN A 25 -0.22 0.79 -23.28
N SER A 26 -0.75 0.61 -24.48
CA SER A 26 -1.54 1.56 -25.29
C SER A 26 -2.84 2.07 -24.63
N ALA A 27 -3.03 1.83 -23.33
CA ALA A 27 -4.18 2.24 -22.54
C ALA A 27 -3.83 2.99 -21.25
N GLY A 28 -2.56 3.37 -21.00
CA GLY A 28 -2.18 4.09 -19.77
C GLY A 28 -2.47 3.34 -18.47
N ARG A 29 -2.64 2.04 -18.52
CA ARG A 29 -2.94 1.20 -17.36
C ARG A 29 -1.65 0.65 -16.80
N TYR A 30 -1.28 1.10 -15.63
CA TYR A 30 -0.21 0.52 -14.83
C TYR A 30 -0.73 -0.80 -14.23
N ARG A 31 -0.45 -1.94 -14.88
CA ARG A 31 -0.78 -3.26 -14.35
C ARG A 31 0.48 -4.01 -14.00
N PRO A 32 0.60 -4.52 -12.76
CA PRO A 32 1.66 -5.47 -12.44
C PRO A 32 1.51 -6.70 -13.35
N PHE A 33 2.61 -7.14 -13.94
CA PHE A 33 2.60 -8.33 -14.77
C PHE A 33 2.67 -9.57 -13.89
N TYR A 34 1.64 -10.41 -13.95
CA TYR A 34 1.64 -11.76 -13.39
C TYR A 34 1.46 -12.76 -14.51
N LEU A 35 2.11 -13.93 -14.41
CA LEU A 35 1.92 -15.01 -15.38
C LEU A 35 0.43 -15.40 -15.48
N ARG A 36 -0.30 -15.30 -14.37
CA ARG A 36 -1.75 -15.53 -14.29
C ARG A 36 -2.56 -14.50 -15.08
N ASN A 37 -2.08 -13.25 -15.21
CA ASN A 37 -2.75 -12.22 -16.01
C ASN A 37 -2.90 -12.65 -17.48
N LEU A 38 -1.97 -13.47 -17.99
CA LEU A 38 -2.07 -14.02 -19.35
C LEU A 38 -3.24 -15.00 -19.47
N LEU A 39 -3.40 -15.87 -18.47
CA LEU A 39 -4.51 -16.84 -18.43
C LEU A 39 -5.86 -16.13 -18.21
N ASP A 40 -5.92 -15.19 -17.30
CA ASP A 40 -7.16 -14.43 -17.01
C ASP A 40 -7.54 -13.50 -18.17
N ALA A 41 -6.56 -12.94 -18.91
CA ALA A 41 -6.82 -12.18 -20.14
C ALA A 41 -7.40 -13.05 -21.24
N VAL A 42 -6.93 -14.29 -21.37
CA VAL A 42 -7.49 -15.28 -22.30
C VAL A 42 -8.89 -15.71 -21.89
N GLN A 43 -9.16 -15.81 -20.57
CA GLN A 43 -10.47 -16.19 -20.02
C GLN A 43 -11.46 -15.02 -19.94
N GLY A 44 -11.02 -13.77 -20.19
CA GLY A 44 -11.87 -12.58 -20.17
C GLY A 44 -12.43 -12.23 -18.79
N ARG A 45 -11.84 -12.71 -17.68
CA ARG A 45 -12.30 -12.43 -16.30
C ARG A 45 -12.30 -10.94 -15.99
N LYS A 46 -13.40 -10.47 -15.41
CA LYS A 46 -13.61 -9.07 -15.00
C LYS A 46 -13.67 -8.96 -13.49
N LEU A 47 -13.52 -7.74 -12.96
CA LEU A 47 -13.61 -7.48 -11.53
C LEU A 47 -14.96 -7.96 -10.95
N GLY A 48 -16.05 -7.79 -11.69
CA GLY A 48 -17.38 -8.26 -11.27
C GLY A 48 -17.45 -9.77 -10.99
N ASP A 49 -16.64 -10.57 -11.68
CA ASP A 49 -16.59 -12.03 -11.45
C ASP A 49 -15.90 -12.38 -10.13
N ALA A 50 -15.12 -11.45 -9.57
CA ALA A 50 -14.41 -11.64 -8.31
C ALA A 50 -15.11 -11.00 -7.11
N VAL A 51 -15.88 -9.91 -7.32
CA VAL A 51 -16.46 -9.14 -6.22
C VAL A 51 -18.00 -9.13 -6.24
N GLY A 52 -18.65 -9.59 -7.31
CA GLY A 52 -20.12 -9.58 -7.44
C GLY A 52 -20.80 -10.29 -6.28
N GLY A 53 -21.58 -9.56 -5.48
CA GLY A 53 -22.23 -10.04 -4.26
C GLY A 53 -21.31 -10.33 -3.08
N GLN A 54 -19.98 -10.20 -3.23
CA GLN A 54 -19.02 -10.43 -2.13
C GLN A 54 -18.96 -9.22 -1.20
N ILE A 55 -18.85 -9.46 0.09
CA ILE A 55 -18.71 -8.44 1.13
C ILE A 55 -17.23 -8.08 1.28
N THR A 56 -16.88 -6.86 0.85
CA THR A 56 -15.52 -6.33 0.89
C THR A 56 -15.37 -5.26 1.96
N LEU A 57 -14.67 -5.55 3.06
CA LEU A 57 -14.35 -4.57 4.09
C LEU A 57 -13.06 -3.83 3.73
N ILE A 58 -13.12 -2.49 3.73
CA ILE A 58 -11.99 -1.62 3.37
C ILE A 58 -11.70 -0.67 4.53
N THR A 59 -10.53 -0.85 5.16
CA THR A 59 -10.07 0.08 6.19
C THR A 59 -9.47 1.33 5.56
N GLY A 60 -9.71 2.49 6.17
CA GLY A 60 -9.34 3.78 5.58
C GLY A 60 -10.17 4.12 4.35
N GLY A 61 -11.44 3.69 4.31
CA GLY A 61 -12.37 3.85 3.19
C GLY A 61 -12.92 5.26 3.00
N SER A 62 -12.58 6.21 3.87
CA SER A 62 -13.12 7.58 3.84
C SER A 62 -12.35 8.55 2.94
N SER A 63 -11.23 8.16 2.36
CA SER A 63 -10.41 9.02 1.49
C SER A 63 -9.38 8.25 0.68
N GLY A 64 -8.85 8.90 -0.37
CA GLY A 64 -7.67 8.45 -1.09
C GLY A 64 -7.81 7.07 -1.73
N ILE A 65 -6.86 6.16 -1.45
CA ILE A 65 -6.80 4.83 -2.07
C ILE A 65 -8.02 3.99 -1.67
N GLY A 66 -8.40 4.01 -0.38
CA GLY A 66 -9.51 3.21 0.15
C GLY A 66 -10.86 3.64 -0.44
N GLU A 67 -11.12 4.93 -0.53
CA GLU A 67 -12.29 5.52 -1.20
C GLU A 67 -12.36 5.12 -2.67
N ALA A 68 -11.25 5.31 -3.42
CA ALA A 68 -11.20 5.00 -4.84
C ALA A 68 -11.39 3.49 -5.10
N ALA A 69 -10.82 2.62 -4.25
CA ALA A 69 -11.01 1.17 -4.33
C ALA A 69 -12.47 0.78 -4.04
N ALA A 70 -13.08 1.37 -3.02
CA ALA A 70 -14.48 1.13 -2.68
C ALA A 70 -15.43 1.45 -3.84
N LYS A 71 -15.25 2.61 -4.47
CA LYS A 71 -16.05 3.02 -5.64
C LYS A 71 -15.92 2.03 -6.80
N LYS A 72 -14.69 1.56 -7.10
CA LYS A 72 -14.46 0.57 -8.17
C LYS A 72 -15.09 -0.79 -7.85
N ILE A 73 -14.99 -1.26 -6.62
CA ILE A 73 -15.55 -2.55 -6.16
C ILE A 73 -17.08 -2.49 -6.19
N ALA A 74 -17.67 -1.42 -5.66
CA ALA A 74 -19.13 -1.22 -5.69
C ALA A 74 -19.66 -1.13 -7.12
N ALA A 75 -18.99 -0.39 -8.01
CA ALA A 75 -19.36 -0.29 -9.42
C ALA A 75 -19.26 -1.64 -10.17
N ALA A 76 -18.49 -2.59 -9.64
CA ALA A 76 -18.39 -3.95 -10.16
C ALA A 76 -19.38 -4.94 -9.49
N GLY A 77 -20.31 -4.44 -8.66
CA GLY A 77 -21.36 -5.24 -8.02
C GLY A 77 -20.98 -5.84 -6.66
N GLY A 78 -19.87 -5.42 -6.08
CA GLY A 78 -19.48 -5.80 -4.72
C GLY A 78 -20.24 -5.01 -3.66
N VAL A 79 -20.48 -5.62 -2.49
CA VAL A 79 -20.97 -4.96 -1.29
C VAL A 79 -19.78 -4.41 -0.52
N VAL A 80 -19.69 -3.08 -0.35
CA VAL A 80 -18.54 -2.48 0.34
C VAL A 80 -18.87 -2.09 1.78
N VAL A 81 -17.96 -2.40 2.68
CA VAL A 81 -18.00 -2.03 4.10
C VAL A 81 -16.85 -1.05 4.35
N LEU A 82 -17.19 0.22 4.58
CA LEU A 82 -16.23 1.30 4.74
C LEU A 82 -15.93 1.50 6.24
N VAL A 83 -14.66 1.41 6.61
CA VAL A 83 -14.20 1.60 8.00
C VAL A 83 -13.19 2.72 8.09
N ALA A 84 -13.48 3.74 8.92
CA ALA A 84 -12.56 4.82 9.29
C ALA A 84 -13.07 5.52 10.57
N ARG A 85 -12.31 6.47 11.10
CA ARG A 85 -12.66 7.17 12.36
C ARG A 85 -13.82 8.16 12.22
N THR A 86 -13.87 8.88 11.09
CA THR A 86 -14.80 10.00 10.89
C THR A 86 -16.03 9.52 10.13
N LEU A 87 -17.14 9.37 10.83
CA LEU A 87 -18.39 8.88 10.26
C LEU A 87 -18.90 9.75 9.11
N GLU A 88 -18.86 11.08 9.24
CA GLU A 88 -19.29 12.02 8.22
C GLU A 88 -18.58 11.78 6.86
N ASN A 89 -17.27 11.57 6.90
CA ASN A 89 -16.50 11.30 5.68
C ASN A 89 -16.82 9.92 5.08
N LEU A 90 -17.16 8.93 5.91
CA LEU A 90 -17.60 7.62 5.45
C LEU A 90 -18.96 7.70 4.77
N GLU A 91 -19.93 8.40 5.39
CA GLU A 91 -21.27 8.57 4.81
C GLU A 91 -21.21 9.31 3.48
N LYS A 92 -20.38 10.35 3.36
CA LYS A 92 -20.20 11.03 2.08
C LYS A 92 -19.77 10.06 0.96
N VAL A 93 -18.80 9.19 1.21
CA VAL A 93 -18.35 8.19 0.23
C VAL A 93 -19.43 7.14 -0.03
N ALA A 94 -20.13 6.70 1.03
CA ALA A 94 -21.21 5.74 0.90
C ALA A 94 -22.38 6.30 0.08
N ASP A 95 -22.76 7.57 0.28
CA ASP A 95 -23.83 8.21 -0.48
C ASP A 95 -23.46 8.38 -1.97
N GLU A 96 -22.21 8.69 -2.27
CA GLU A 96 -21.73 8.70 -3.65
C GLU A 96 -21.82 7.32 -4.31
N ILE A 97 -21.50 6.24 -3.57
CA ILE A 97 -21.62 4.86 -4.05
C ILE A 97 -23.10 4.48 -4.22
N ARG A 98 -23.95 4.74 -3.22
CA ARG A 98 -25.40 4.46 -3.27
C ARG A 98 -26.09 5.24 -4.38
N GLY A 99 -25.69 6.50 -4.60
CA GLY A 99 -26.19 7.36 -5.68
C GLY A 99 -25.93 6.82 -7.09
N THR A 100 -24.93 5.95 -7.25
CA THR A 100 -24.65 5.23 -8.51
C THR A 100 -25.21 3.82 -8.55
N GLY A 101 -26.07 3.44 -7.58
CA GLY A 101 -26.69 2.12 -7.50
C GLY A 101 -25.84 1.04 -6.83
N GLY A 102 -24.70 1.39 -6.25
CA GLY A 102 -23.86 0.47 -5.47
C GLY A 102 -24.38 0.25 -4.04
N VAL A 103 -23.86 -0.77 -3.36
CA VAL A 103 -24.19 -1.10 -1.97
C VAL A 103 -23.00 -0.75 -1.08
N ALA A 104 -23.23 0.11 -0.08
CA ALA A 104 -22.22 0.54 0.86
C ALA A 104 -22.75 0.61 2.29
N HIS A 105 -21.99 0.03 3.23
CA HIS A 105 -22.20 0.09 4.68
C HIS A 105 -21.03 0.87 5.30
N VAL A 106 -21.32 1.55 6.42
CA VAL A 106 -20.30 2.37 7.12
C VAL A 106 -20.22 1.98 8.58
N TYR A 107 -18.97 1.88 9.08
CA TYR A 107 -18.69 1.64 10.49
C TYR A 107 -17.58 2.57 10.94
N SER A 108 -17.91 3.49 11.86
CA SER A 108 -16.90 4.35 12.49
C SER A 108 -16.08 3.53 13.49
N CYS A 109 -14.75 3.53 13.35
CA CYS A 109 -13.85 2.84 14.25
C CYS A 109 -12.46 3.47 14.25
N ASP A 110 -11.88 3.68 15.43
CA ASP A 110 -10.44 3.94 15.54
C ASP A 110 -9.69 2.61 15.54
N LEU A 111 -8.99 2.34 14.45
CA LEU A 111 -8.19 1.12 14.28
C LEU A 111 -6.91 1.09 15.14
N ALA A 112 -6.68 2.09 15.97
CA ALA A 112 -5.66 2.05 17.01
C ALA A 112 -6.24 1.60 18.39
N ASP A 113 -7.57 1.44 18.48
CA ASP A 113 -8.27 0.97 19.68
C ASP A 113 -8.74 -0.48 19.46
N THR A 114 -8.15 -1.40 20.22
CA THR A 114 -8.44 -2.85 20.10
C THR A 114 -9.86 -3.20 20.50
N ASP A 115 -10.43 -2.52 21.51
CA ASP A 115 -11.79 -2.80 21.96
C ASP A 115 -12.81 -2.26 20.95
N ALA A 116 -12.56 -1.09 20.40
CA ALA A 116 -13.38 -0.52 19.33
C ALA A 116 -13.37 -1.41 18.07
N ILE A 117 -12.23 -2.00 17.70
CA ILE A 117 -12.13 -2.95 16.60
C ILE A 117 -12.99 -4.18 16.87
N ALA A 118 -12.92 -4.76 18.07
CA ALA A 118 -13.69 -5.96 18.42
C ALA A 118 -15.20 -5.70 18.28
N VAL A 119 -15.69 -4.62 18.89
CA VAL A 119 -17.11 -4.22 18.82
C VAL A 119 -17.56 -3.97 17.38
N MET A 120 -16.77 -3.23 16.62
CA MET A 120 -17.09 -2.94 15.21
C MET A 120 -17.14 -4.21 14.37
N ALA A 121 -16.17 -5.11 14.55
CA ALA A 121 -16.08 -6.32 13.76
C ALA A 121 -17.21 -7.34 14.14
N ASP A 122 -17.62 -7.41 15.42
CA ASP A 122 -18.80 -8.17 15.83
C ASP A 122 -20.06 -7.65 15.14
N ARG A 123 -20.26 -6.33 15.13
CA ARG A 123 -21.41 -5.73 14.42
C ARG A 123 -21.41 -6.02 12.93
N VAL A 124 -20.27 -5.99 12.26
CA VAL A 124 -20.17 -6.36 10.84
C VAL A 124 -20.61 -7.81 10.61
N VAL A 125 -20.21 -8.72 11.51
CA VAL A 125 -20.63 -10.12 11.42
C VAL A 125 -22.13 -10.27 11.68
N ASP A 126 -22.67 -9.59 12.68
CA ASP A 126 -24.09 -9.64 13.05
C ASP A 126 -24.99 -9.04 11.95
N ASP A 127 -24.59 -7.91 11.38
CA ASP A 127 -25.38 -7.18 10.37
C ASP A 127 -25.30 -7.83 8.98
N LEU A 128 -24.15 -8.43 8.60
CA LEU A 128 -23.86 -8.84 7.22
C LEU A 128 -23.49 -10.33 7.08
N GLY A 129 -23.35 -11.07 8.16
CA GLY A 129 -22.95 -12.49 8.14
C GLY A 129 -21.46 -12.73 7.98
N GLY A 130 -20.64 -11.70 7.82
CA GLY A 130 -19.18 -11.80 7.74
C GLY A 130 -18.55 -10.95 6.65
N VAL A 131 -17.31 -11.26 6.32
CA VAL A 131 -16.51 -10.56 5.31
C VAL A 131 -15.85 -11.59 4.41
N ASP A 132 -15.92 -11.40 3.10
CA ASP A 132 -15.31 -12.28 2.10
C ASP A 132 -13.94 -11.76 1.66
N ILE A 133 -13.80 -10.43 1.55
CA ILE A 133 -12.57 -9.77 1.15
C ILE A 133 -12.25 -8.69 2.19
N LEU A 134 -11.09 -8.79 2.83
CA LEU A 134 -10.58 -7.78 3.77
C LEU A 134 -9.44 -6.98 3.11
N VAL A 135 -9.63 -5.68 2.93
CA VAL A 135 -8.60 -4.77 2.42
C VAL A 135 -8.06 -3.93 3.58
N ASN A 136 -6.92 -4.32 4.12
CA ASN A 136 -6.18 -3.57 5.14
C ASN A 136 -5.41 -2.43 4.48
N ASN A 137 -6.10 -1.30 4.24
CA ASN A 137 -5.54 -0.12 3.60
C ASN A 137 -5.24 1.00 4.61
N ALA A 138 -5.95 1.07 5.73
CA ALA A 138 -5.68 2.07 6.75
C ALA A 138 -4.21 2.04 7.20
N GLY A 139 -3.63 3.20 7.42
CA GLY A 139 -2.26 3.29 7.88
C GLY A 139 -1.82 4.72 8.15
N ARG A 140 -0.68 4.84 8.81
CA ARG A 140 0.01 6.09 9.08
C ARG A 140 1.46 5.95 8.66
N SER A 141 1.98 6.95 7.97
CA SER A 141 3.40 7.09 7.67
C SER A 141 4.01 8.17 8.55
N ILE A 142 5.19 7.91 9.10
CA ILE A 142 6.01 8.88 9.82
C ILE A 142 7.36 8.90 9.12
N ARG A 143 7.73 10.08 8.62
CA ARG A 143 9.04 10.32 8.02
C ARG A 143 9.90 11.11 9.02
N ARG A 144 10.94 10.49 9.55
CA ARG A 144 11.84 11.08 10.54
C ARG A 144 13.19 10.36 10.53
N SER A 145 14.29 11.11 10.57
CA SER A 145 15.63 10.54 10.71
C SER A 145 15.83 9.90 12.09
N LEU A 146 16.83 9.03 12.20
CA LEU A 146 17.17 8.39 13.45
C LEU A 146 17.55 9.43 14.51
N GLU A 147 18.31 10.46 14.13
CA GLU A 147 18.73 11.55 15.02
C GLU A 147 17.53 12.27 15.67
N LEU A 148 16.48 12.52 14.90
CA LEU A 148 15.24 13.14 15.41
C LEU A 148 14.32 12.14 16.14
N SER A 149 14.71 10.88 16.27
CA SER A 149 13.87 9.80 16.81
C SER A 149 14.32 9.28 18.18
N TYR A 150 15.43 9.74 18.76
CA TYR A 150 16.00 9.19 19.98
C TYR A 150 15.00 9.18 21.16
N GLU A 151 14.19 10.24 21.32
CA GLU A 151 13.19 10.36 22.38
C GLU A 151 11.75 10.09 21.89
N ARG A 152 11.58 9.34 20.78
CA ARG A 152 10.29 9.23 20.11
C ARG A 152 9.80 7.80 19.93
N ILE A 153 9.96 6.98 20.96
CA ILE A 153 9.46 5.60 20.96
C ILE A 153 7.95 5.53 20.64
N HIS A 154 7.18 6.56 21.03
CA HIS A 154 5.76 6.66 20.76
C HIS A 154 5.42 6.72 19.26
N ASP A 155 6.34 7.16 18.38
CA ASP A 155 6.12 7.13 16.93
C ASP A 155 6.11 5.68 16.43
N TYR A 156 6.97 4.82 16.97
CA TYR A 156 6.97 3.39 16.69
C TYR A 156 5.72 2.70 17.24
N GLN A 157 5.35 2.98 18.48
CA GLN A 157 4.15 2.41 19.12
C GLN A 157 2.89 2.73 18.32
N ARG A 158 2.65 4.03 17.99
CA ARG A 158 1.47 4.46 17.24
C ARG A 158 1.42 3.87 15.83
N THR A 159 2.57 3.71 15.20
CA THR A 159 2.66 3.15 13.85
C THR A 159 2.40 1.65 13.88
N MET A 160 2.98 0.93 14.83
CA MET A 160 2.73 -0.49 15.05
C MET A 160 1.28 -0.76 15.43
N GLN A 161 0.70 0.05 16.32
CA GLN A 161 -0.68 -0.14 16.75
C GLN A 161 -1.66 -0.04 15.57
N LEU A 162 -1.55 0.99 14.73
CA LEU A 162 -2.47 1.18 13.63
C LEU A 162 -2.16 0.26 12.43
N ASN A 163 -0.89 0.21 11.98
CA ASN A 163 -0.55 -0.44 10.72
C ASN A 163 -0.41 -1.95 10.84
N TYR A 164 -0.14 -2.46 12.05
CA TYR A 164 0.08 -3.88 12.30
C TYR A 164 -0.99 -4.48 13.21
N LEU A 165 -1.07 -4.07 14.48
CA LEU A 165 -1.97 -4.73 15.45
C LEU A 165 -3.45 -4.58 15.06
N GLY A 166 -3.88 -3.41 14.59
CA GLY A 166 -5.25 -3.22 14.10
C GLY A 166 -5.58 -4.13 12.91
N ALA A 167 -4.65 -4.26 11.95
CA ALA A 167 -4.83 -5.16 10.82
C ALA A 167 -4.83 -6.64 11.25
N VAL A 168 -3.94 -7.03 12.17
CA VAL A 168 -3.89 -8.40 12.73
C VAL A 168 -5.21 -8.75 13.40
N GLN A 169 -5.76 -7.85 14.20
CA GLN A 169 -7.02 -8.11 14.90
C GLN A 169 -8.18 -8.35 13.93
N LEU A 170 -8.28 -7.56 12.85
CA LEU A 170 -9.28 -7.78 11.80
C LEU A 170 -9.07 -9.12 11.08
N ILE A 171 -7.81 -9.47 10.78
CA ILE A 171 -7.47 -10.78 10.18
C ILE A 171 -7.96 -11.91 11.08
N LEU A 172 -7.58 -11.89 12.35
CA LEU A 172 -7.93 -12.93 13.32
C LEU A 172 -9.45 -13.05 13.53
N LYS A 173 -10.17 -11.92 13.43
CA LYS A 173 -11.62 -11.89 13.59
C LYS A 173 -12.37 -12.49 12.41
N PHE A 174 -11.97 -12.19 11.17
CA PHE A 174 -12.72 -12.61 9.98
C PHE A 174 -12.24 -13.95 9.39
N ILE A 175 -10.99 -14.36 9.66
CA ILE A 175 -10.42 -15.57 9.07
C ILE A 175 -11.19 -16.87 9.43
N PRO A 176 -11.74 -17.06 10.65
CA PRO A 176 -12.52 -18.26 10.96
C PRO A 176 -13.71 -18.45 10.05
N GLY A 177 -14.53 -17.41 9.84
CA GLY A 177 -15.67 -17.45 8.93
C GLY A 177 -15.27 -17.63 7.46
N MET A 178 -14.14 -17.05 7.03
CA MET A 178 -13.58 -17.30 5.69
C MET A 178 -13.22 -18.77 5.48
N ARG A 179 -12.56 -19.38 6.47
CA ARG A 179 -12.17 -20.80 6.43
C ARG A 179 -13.39 -21.72 6.42
N GLU A 180 -14.40 -21.41 7.24
CA GLU A 180 -15.64 -22.18 7.31
C GLU A 180 -16.40 -22.16 5.97
N ARG A 181 -16.42 -21.03 5.29
CA ARG A 181 -17.05 -20.87 3.96
C ARG A 181 -16.19 -21.45 2.82
N GLY A 182 -14.92 -21.81 3.07
CA GLY A 182 -13.97 -22.28 2.04
C GLY A 182 -13.63 -21.21 1.02
N PHE A 183 -13.74 -19.93 1.40
CA PHE A 183 -13.38 -18.78 0.57
C PHE A 183 -13.01 -17.58 1.43
N GLY A 184 -11.92 -16.91 1.09
CA GLY A 184 -11.54 -15.64 1.70
C GLY A 184 -10.37 -14.99 1.00
N GLN A 185 -10.29 -13.67 1.07
CA GLN A 185 -9.13 -12.94 0.59
C GLN A 185 -8.77 -11.79 1.53
N ILE A 186 -7.49 -11.71 1.89
CA ILE A 186 -6.92 -10.61 2.65
C ILE A 186 -5.93 -9.87 1.78
N VAL A 187 -6.20 -8.59 1.48
CA VAL A 187 -5.34 -7.71 0.70
C VAL A 187 -4.73 -6.69 1.64
N ASN A 188 -3.42 -6.77 1.86
CA ASN A 188 -2.71 -5.83 2.72
C ASN A 188 -2.00 -4.78 1.86
N VAL A 189 -2.37 -3.52 2.04
CA VAL A 189 -1.68 -2.40 1.41
C VAL A 189 -0.41 -2.08 2.21
N SER A 190 0.67 -2.67 1.74
CA SER A 190 2.03 -2.44 2.21
C SER A 190 2.69 -1.29 1.44
N SER A 191 3.99 -1.24 1.37
CA SER A 191 4.73 -0.15 0.73
C SER A 191 5.96 -0.66 -0.02
N VAL A 192 6.25 -0.06 -1.16
CA VAL A 192 7.55 -0.23 -1.83
C VAL A 192 8.71 0.15 -0.90
N GLY A 193 8.45 0.98 0.12
CA GLY A 193 9.40 1.31 1.17
C GLY A 193 9.92 0.10 1.94
N VAL A 194 9.13 -0.97 2.09
CA VAL A 194 9.58 -2.24 2.70
C VAL A 194 10.63 -2.90 1.82
N GLN A 195 10.45 -2.88 0.52
CA GLN A 195 11.36 -3.47 -0.45
C GLN A 195 12.64 -2.66 -0.63
N THR A 196 12.52 -1.32 -0.65
CA THR A 196 13.66 -0.41 -0.83
C THR A 196 14.39 -0.08 0.47
N ARG A 197 13.74 -0.31 1.62
CA ARG A 197 14.25 0.07 2.96
C ARG A 197 14.61 1.55 3.03
N ALA A 198 13.68 2.41 2.57
CA ALA A 198 13.89 3.84 2.43
C ALA A 198 14.28 4.49 3.78
N PRO A 199 15.39 5.24 3.87
CA PRO A 199 15.78 5.94 5.08
C PRO A 199 14.71 6.92 5.56
N ARG A 200 14.72 7.26 6.85
CA ARG A 200 13.74 8.12 7.55
C ARG A 200 12.36 7.53 7.77
N PHE A 201 12.08 6.32 7.30
CA PHE A 201 10.79 5.66 7.46
C PHE A 201 10.85 4.47 8.43
N GLY A 202 11.82 4.41 9.35
CA GLY A 202 12.07 3.25 10.20
C GLY A 202 10.82 2.71 10.89
N ALA A 203 10.05 3.54 11.61
CA ALA A 203 8.83 3.13 12.29
C ALA A 203 7.76 2.61 11.32
N TYR A 204 7.57 3.31 10.20
CA TYR A 204 6.59 2.95 9.18
C TYR A 204 6.94 1.63 8.49
N ILE A 205 8.17 1.51 7.99
CA ILE A 205 8.63 0.32 7.29
C ILE A 205 8.61 -0.91 8.21
N ALA A 206 9.04 -0.77 9.47
CA ALA A 206 8.99 -1.84 10.44
C ALA A 206 7.56 -2.36 10.64
N SER A 207 6.57 -1.48 10.75
CA SER A 207 5.16 -1.87 10.93
C SER A 207 4.59 -2.59 9.70
N LYS A 208 4.92 -2.15 8.49
CA LYS A 208 4.46 -2.80 7.25
C LYS A 208 5.20 -4.13 7.01
N ALA A 209 6.51 -4.19 7.27
CA ALA A 209 7.29 -5.43 7.16
C ALA A 209 6.82 -6.50 8.15
N ALA A 210 6.42 -6.12 9.37
CA ALA A 210 5.83 -7.04 10.34
C ALA A 210 4.54 -7.68 9.80
N LEU A 211 3.65 -6.88 9.19
CA LEU A 211 2.42 -7.39 8.57
C LEU A 211 2.72 -8.29 7.37
N ASP A 212 3.67 -7.90 6.51
CA ASP A 212 4.09 -8.70 5.36
C ASP A 212 4.58 -10.09 5.80
N SER A 213 5.46 -10.13 6.82
CA SER A 213 6.01 -11.37 7.36
C SER A 213 4.95 -12.27 8.02
N LEU A 214 4.02 -11.67 8.78
CA LEU A 214 2.89 -12.41 9.36
C LEU A 214 2.06 -13.06 8.26
N CYS A 215 1.70 -12.31 7.23
CA CYS A 215 0.86 -12.82 6.14
C CYS A 215 1.56 -13.88 5.30
N ASP A 216 2.89 -13.85 5.23
CA ASP A 216 3.66 -14.93 4.63
C ASP A 216 3.51 -16.25 5.41
N ALA A 217 3.52 -16.21 6.74
CA ALA A 217 3.29 -17.37 7.58
C ALA A 217 1.84 -17.88 7.49
N LEU A 218 0.85 -16.97 7.68
CA LEU A 218 -0.57 -17.34 7.66
C LEU A 218 -1.03 -17.90 6.32
N GLN A 219 -0.45 -17.47 5.20
CA GLN A 219 -0.79 -18.05 3.90
C GLN A 219 -0.48 -19.54 3.83
N ALA A 220 0.62 -19.99 4.44
CA ALA A 220 0.96 -21.41 4.44
C ALA A 220 -0.07 -22.25 5.23
N GLU A 221 -0.68 -21.65 6.25
CA GLU A 221 -1.68 -22.31 7.10
C GLU A 221 -3.09 -22.34 6.48
N THR A 222 -3.38 -21.46 5.50
CA THR A 222 -4.75 -21.24 5.00
C THR A 222 -4.93 -21.57 3.53
N VAL A 223 -3.88 -22.00 2.85
CA VAL A 223 -3.94 -22.29 1.42
C VAL A 223 -4.92 -23.41 1.08
N SER A 224 -5.08 -24.39 1.96
CA SER A 224 -6.00 -25.51 1.77
C SER A 224 -7.47 -25.11 1.95
N ASP A 225 -7.74 -24.03 2.66
CA ASP A 225 -9.10 -23.51 2.91
C ASP A 225 -9.54 -22.50 1.85
N ASP A 226 -8.77 -22.31 0.78
CA ASP A 226 -8.89 -21.26 -0.25
C ASP A 226 -8.95 -19.84 0.33
N VAL A 227 -8.36 -19.61 1.50
CA VAL A 227 -8.12 -18.27 2.03
C VAL A 227 -6.76 -17.77 1.54
N ARG A 228 -6.73 -16.61 0.86
CA ARG A 228 -5.55 -16.09 0.19
C ARG A 228 -5.14 -14.74 0.76
N PHE A 229 -3.84 -14.58 0.95
CA PHE A 229 -3.22 -13.31 1.33
C PHE A 229 -2.49 -12.69 0.14
N THR A 230 -2.78 -11.44 -0.14
CA THR A 230 -2.07 -10.63 -1.13
C THR A 230 -1.43 -9.43 -0.46
N THR A 231 -0.11 -9.30 -0.56
CA THR A 231 0.62 -8.11 -0.13
C THR A 231 0.86 -7.19 -1.32
N VAL A 232 0.33 -5.96 -1.25
CA VAL A 232 0.50 -4.92 -2.28
C VAL A 232 1.56 -3.93 -1.83
N HIS A 233 2.76 -3.99 -2.41
CA HIS A 233 3.82 -3.01 -2.15
C HIS A 233 3.56 -1.72 -2.93
N MET A 234 2.65 -0.91 -2.40
CA MET A 234 2.19 0.32 -3.04
C MET A 234 3.33 1.34 -3.14
N PRO A 235 3.55 1.97 -4.30
CA PRO A 235 4.46 3.09 -4.44
C PRO A 235 3.89 4.37 -3.82
N LEU A 236 4.54 5.50 -4.08
CA LEU A 236 4.01 6.80 -3.66
C LEU A 236 2.67 7.08 -4.37
N VAL A 237 1.67 7.50 -3.60
CA VAL A 237 0.33 7.83 -4.10
C VAL A 237 -0.07 9.22 -3.61
N ARG A 238 -0.61 10.06 -4.47
CA ARG A 238 -1.08 11.41 -4.13
C ARG A 238 -2.33 11.35 -3.27
N THR A 239 -2.12 11.33 -1.97
CA THR A 239 -3.16 11.23 -0.94
C THR A 239 -2.91 12.25 0.17
N PRO A 240 -3.90 12.56 1.02
CA PRO A 240 -3.70 13.40 2.19
C PRO A 240 -2.57 12.94 3.13
N MET A 241 -2.23 11.65 3.11
CA MET A 241 -1.14 11.10 3.94
C MET A 241 0.23 11.70 3.60
N ILE A 242 0.48 12.04 2.35
CA ILE A 242 1.78 12.58 1.90
C ILE A 242 1.80 14.11 1.80
N SER A 243 0.64 14.77 1.85
CA SER A 243 0.52 16.23 1.70
C SER A 243 1.35 17.07 2.68
N PRO A 244 1.67 16.60 3.92
CA PRO A 244 2.53 17.37 4.81
C PRO A 244 3.99 17.47 4.37
N THR A 245 4.39 16.79 3.29
CA THR A 245 5.77 16.79 2.80
C THR A 245 5.79 17.30 1.35
N ALA A 246 5.91 18.61 1.16
CA ALA A 246 5.86 19.29 -0.16
C ALA A 246 6.89 18.74 -1.17
N MET A 247 7.99 18.18 -0.70
CA MET A 247 8.99 17.53 -1.54
C MET A 247 8.38 16.42 -2.42
N TYR A 248 7.34 15.71 -1.96
CA TYR A 248 6.70 14.62 -2.72
C TYR A 248 5.97 15.10 -3.97
N ASP A 249 5.66 16.40 -4.09
CA ASP A 249 5.03 16.95 -5.30
C ASP A 249 5.94 16.82 -6.53
N LYS A 250 7.25 16.75 -6.30
CA LYS A 250 8.25 16.57 -7.37
C LYS A 250 8.50 15.10 -7.73
N PHE A 251 8.07 14.15 -6.89
CA PHE A 251 8.24 12.73 -7.17
C PHE A 251 7.12 12.18 -8.05
N PRO A 252 7.45 11.21 -8.94
CA PRO A 252 6.42 10.46 -9.63
C PRO A 252 5.59 9.70 -8.59
N ALA A 253 4.28 9.86 -8.68
CA ALA A 253 3.32 9.24 -7.77
C ALA A 253 2.07 8.83 -8.53
N LEU A 254 1.47 7.72 -8.11
CA LEU A 254 0.19 7.29 -8.64
C LEU A 254 -0.94 8.23 -8.18
N THR A 255 -2.00 8.32 -8.97
CA THR A 255 -3.27 8.85 -8.46
C THR A 255 -3.96 7.82 -7.57
N PRO A 256 -4.88 8.23 -6.69
CA PRO A 256 -5.71 7.29 -5.92
C PRO A 256 -6.44 6.28 -6.80
N ASP A 257 -6.92 6.71 -7.97
CA ASP A 257 -7.61 5.85 -8.93
C ASP A 257 -6.70 4.78 -9.53
N GLN A 258 -5.46 5.13 -9.88
CA GLN A 258 -4.44 4.17 -10.34
C GLN A 258 -4.07 3.17 -9.25
N ALA A 259 -3.88 3.64 -8.02
CA ALA A 259 -3.58 2.78 -6.86
C ALA A 259 -4.74 1.84 -6.53
N ALA A 260 -5.99 2.32 -6.63
CA ALA A 260 -7.17 1.49 -6.52
C ALA A 260 -7.23 0.41 -7.62
N GLY A 261 -6.79 0.73 -8.85
CA GLY A 261 -6.64 -0.25 -9.92
C GLY A 261 -5.72 -1.40 -9.52
N VAL A 262 -4.60 -1.12 -8.84
CA VAL A 262 -3.69 -2.17 -8.34
C VAL A 262 -4.37 -3.06 -7.30
N ILE A 263 -5.18 -2.48 -6.40
CA ILE A 263 -5.94 -3.25 -5.39
C ILE A 263 -6.98 -4.13 -6.08
N THR A 264 -7.73 -3.59 -7.03
CA THR A 264 -8.77 -4.37 -7.75
C THR A 264 -8.16 -5.47 -8.62
N ASP A 265 -7.01 -5.24 -9.26
CA ASP A 265 -6.25 -6.27 -9.95
C ASP A 265 -5.73 -7.35 -8.97
N ALA A 266 -5.29 -6.95 -7.77
CA ALA A 266 -4.89 -7.89 -6.72
C ALA A 266 -6.09 -8.74 -6.22
N ILE A 267 -7.27 -8.16 -6.13
CA ILE A 267 -8.50 -8.90 -5.79
C ILE A 267 -8.85 -9.90 -6.90
N LEU A 268 -8.83 -9.47 -8.15
CA LEU A 268 -9.18 -10.31 -9.30
C LEU A 268 -8.23 -11.50 -9.48
N HIS A 269 -6.93 -11.25 -9.39
CA HIS A 269 -5.91 -12.27 -9.74
C HIS A 269 -5.36 -13.03 -8.53
N ARG A 270 -5.63 -12.59 -7.30
CA ARG A 270 -5.21 -13.19 -6.02
C ARG A 270 -3.69 -13.53 -5.98
N PRO A 271 -2.77 -12.65 -6.45
CA PRO A 271 -1.35 -12.94 -6.41
C PRO A 271 -0.85 -12.94 -4.97
N ARG A 272 0.23 -13.66 -4.69
CA ARG A 272 0.85 -13.61 -3.37
C ARG A 272 1.41 -12.20 -3.07
N ARG A 273 1.99 -11.55 -4.08
CA ARG A 273 2.56 -10.20 -3.98
C ARG A 273 2.26 -9.40 -5.25
N ALA A 274 1.87 -8.15 -5.05
CA ALA A 274 1.76 -7.14 -6.09
C ALA A 274 2.83 -6.08 -5.84
N SER A 275 3.85 -6.03 -6.68
CA SER A 275 5.03 -5.17 -6.50
C SER A 275 5.47 -4.57 -7.82
N SER A 276 5.96 -3.34 -7.78
CA SER A 276 6.59 -2.73 -8.94
C SER A 276 7.89 -3.44 -9.32
N PRO A 277 8.30 -3.40 -10.59
CA PRO A 277 9.61 -3.91 -11.02
C PRO A 277 10.77 -3.29 -10.24
N PHE A 278 10.68 -2.00 -9.93
CA PHE A 278 11.65 -1.30 -9.10
C PHE A 278 11.78 -1.89 -7.69
N GLY A 279 10.65 -2.13 -7.01
CA GLY A 279 10.65 -2.73 -5.68
C GLY A 279 11.21 -4.16 -5.69
N GLN A 280 10.84 -4.97 -6.69
CA GLN A 280 11.39 -6.33 -6.86
C GLN A 280 12.90 -6.30 -7.08
N PHE A 281 13.38 -5.43 -7.97
CA PHE A 281 14.82 -5.26 -8.20
C PHE A 281 15.55 -4.84 -6.92
N ALA A 282 15.02 -3.87 -6.18
CA ALA A 282 15.62 -3.41 -4.92
C ALA A 282 15.70 -4.55 -3.89
N SER A 283 14.66 -5.39 -3.78
CA SER A 283 14.66 -6.55 -2.87
C SER A 283 15.72 -7.58 -3.26
N VAL A 284 15.83 -7.90 -4.54
CA VAL A 284 16.84 -8.86 -5.04
C VAL A 284 18.26 -8.31 -4.87
N ALA A 285 18.48 -7.05 -5.24
CA ALA A 285 19.78 -6.40 -5.09
C ALA A 285 20.24 -6.36 -3.62
N ASP A 286 19.31 -6.10 -2.69
CA ASP A 286 19.59 -6.10 -1.26
C ASP A 286 19.90 -7.52 -0.74
N ALA A 287 19.20 -8.52 -1.20
CA ALA A 287 19.47 -9.91 -0.81
C ALA A 287 20.84 -10.41 -1.32
N VAL A 288 21.27 -9.94 -2.50
CA VAL A 288 22.57 -10.33 -3.09
C VAL A 288 23.72 -9.56 -2.44
N ASN A 289 23.59 -8.25 -2.23
CA ASN A 289 24.67 -7.43 -1.66
C ASN A 289 24.13 -6.26 -0.82
N PRO A 290 23.78 -6.51 0.45
CA PRO A 290 23.23 -5.50 1.34
C PRO A 290 24.20 -4.33 1.58
N ALA A 291 25.52 -4.58 1.63
CA ALA A 291 26.51 -3.53 1.86
C ALA A 291 26.59 -2.49 0.73
N VAL A 292 26.38 -2.91 -0.51
CA VAL A 292 26.27 -1.98 -1.65
C VAL A 292 24.97 -1.19 -1.55
N MET A 293 23.88 -1.86 -1.23
CA MET A 293 22.57 -1.21 -1.09
C MET A 293 22.55 -0.20 0.08
N ASP A 294 23.27 -0.47 1.16
CA ASP A 294 23.41 0.49 2.25
C ASP A 294 24.13 1.78 1.81
N ARG A 295 25.15 1.67 0.97
CA ARG A 295 25.81 2.85 0.39
C ARG A 295 24.88 3.64 -0.54
N VAL A 296 24.06 2.96 -1.34
CA VAL A 296 23.06 3.61 -2.21
C VAL A 296 22.02 4.35 -1.36
N ARG A 297 21.49 3.69 -0.31
CA ARG A 297 20.53 4.30 0.63
C ARG A 297 21.13 5.47 1.40
N ASN A 298 22.40 5.36 1.81
CA ASN A 298 23.08 6.45 2.51
C ASN A 298 23.25 7.69 1.60
N ARG A 299 23.55 7.50 0.32
CA ARG A 299 23.55 8.62 -0.64
C ARG A 299 22.18 9.25 -0.80
N ALA A 300 21.12 8.45 -0.92
CA ALA A 300 19.75 8.95 -0.95
C ALA A 300 19.38 9.68 0.36
N PHE A 301 19.83 9.17 1.50
CA PHE A 301 19.67 9.85 2.79
C PHE A 301 20.32 11.23 2.81
N ALA A 302 21.54 11.37 2.28
CA ALA A 302 22.25 12.64 2.22
C ALA A 302 21.63 13.66 1.23
N MET A 303 20.92 13.19 0.19
CA MET A 303 20.27 14.06 -0.80
C MET A 303 18.95 14.67 -0.31
N PHE A 304 18.26 14.03 0.63
CA PHE A 304 16.90 14.42 1.05
C PHE A 304 16.87 14.71 2.55
N GLU A 305 16.80 15.96 2.94
CA GLU A 305 16.74 16.38 4.35
C GLU A 305 15.42 15.99 5.04
N ASP A 306 15.40 16.13 6.37
CA ASP A 306 14.16 16.01 7.12
C ASP A 306 13.24 17.20 6.83
N SER A 307 11.93 16.95 6.73
CA SER A 307 10.93 17.99 6.56
C SER A 307 10.76 18.84 7.83
N ASP A 308 10.24 20.04 7.69
CA ASP A 308 9.97 20.92 8.83
C ASP A 308 8.98 20.28 9.79
N ALA A 309 7.99 19.53 9.31
CA ALA A 309 7.09 18.73 10.12
C ALA A 309 7.84 17.65 10.94
N ALA A 310 8.92 17.06 10.41
CA ALA A 310 9.75 16.12 11.16
C ALA A 310 10.55 16.81 12.28
N LYS A 311 10.93 18.08 12.10
CA LYS A 311 11.65 18.90 13.07
C LYS A 311 10.74 19.54 14.11
N GLY A 312 9.41 19.40 13.98
CA GLY A 312 8.42 20.00 14.92
C GLY A 312 7.96 21.41 14.54
N GLY A 313 8.28 21.89 13.35
CA GLY A 313 7.82 23.16 12.80
C GLY A 313 6.43 23.03 12.14
N GLU A 314 5.73 24.16 11.97
CA GLU A 314 4.49 24.21 11.19
C GLU A 314 4.78 23.93 9.70
N SER A 315 3.92 23.15 9.07
CA SER A 315 4.09 22.56 7.73
C SER A 315 4.09 23.58 6.56
N ALA A 316 4.15 24.88 6.79
CA ALA A 316 3.80 25.90 5.80
C ALA A 316 4.94 26.29 4.82
N SER A 317 6.19 25.84 5.03
CA SER A 317 7.28 26.22 4.14
C SER A 317 8.39 25.17 4.07
N ASP A 318 8.09 23.99 3.47
CA ASP A 318 9.16 23.04 3.17
C ASP A 318 9.99 23.60 2.00
N THR A 319 10.97 24.46 2.34
CA THR A 319 11.98 25.01 1.43
C THR A 319 13.15 24.07 1.27
N SER A 320 12.96 22.74 1.42
CA SER A 320 14.02 21.78 1.16
C SER A 320 14.59 22.03 -0.24
N LYS A 321 15.85 22.47 -0.27
CA LYS A 321 16.56 22.81 -1.51
C LYS A 321 16.69 21.53 -2.33
N PHE A 322 15.83 21.40 -3.32
CA PHE A 322 15.92 20.36 -4.33
C PHE A 322 17.07 20.75 -5.27
N ASP A 323 18.23 20.15 -5.07
CA ASP A 323 19.39 20.41 -5.91
C ASP A 323 19.26 19.67 -7.26
N ARG A 324 20.10 20.02 -8.21
CA ARG A 324 20.12 19.43 -9.56
C ARG A 324 20.34 17.91 -9.55
N ARG A 325 21.01 17.37 -8.51
CA ARG A 325 21.26 15.93 -8.35
C ARG A 325 19.99 15.20 -7.92
N SER A 326 19.24 15.79 -6.99
CA SER A 326 17.95 15.29 -6.53
C SER A 326 16.93 15.27 -7.69
N GLU A 327 16.92 16.30 -8.54
CA GLU A 327 16.08 16.36 -9.74
C GLU A 327 16.43 15.26 -10.75
N THR A 328 17.72 15.04 -11.00
CA THR A 328 18.19 13.98 -11.91
C THR A 328 17.80 12.60 -11.38
N PHE A 329 17.94 12.36 -10.06
CA PHE A 329 17.54 11.10 -9.43
C PHE A 329 16.03 10.86 -9.57
N VAL A 330 15.21 11.87 -9.29
CA VAL A 330 13.75 11.80 -9.42
C VAL A 330 13.33 11.55 -10.87
N GLN A 331 14.00 12.21 -11.83
CA GLN A 331 13.71 11.99 -13.25
C GLN A 331 14.11 10.59 -13.73
N ALA A 332 15.23 10.06 -13.26
CA ALA A 332 15.68 8.70 -13.57
C ALA A 332 14.74 7.62 -13.02
N THR A 333 13.95 7.94 -11.98
CA THR A 333 12.96 7.01 -11.41
C THR A 333 11.58 7.13 -12.03
N ARG A 334 11.33 8.06 -12.95
CA ARG A 334 10.05 8.19 -13.67
C ARG A 334 9.78 6.94 -14.52
N GLY A 335 8.58 6.37 -14.37
CA GLY A 335 8.13 5.23 -15.15
C GLY A 335 8.56 3.85 -14.64
N ILE A 336 9.38 3.77 -13.58
CA ILE A 336 9.84 2.49 -13.01
C ILE A 336 8.93 2.04 -11.84
N HIS A 337 8.00 2.87 -11.40
CA HIS A 337 7.19 2.60 -10.22
C HIS A 337 6.14 1.51 -10.42
N TRP A 338 5.70 1.30 -11.68
CA TRP A 338 4.79 0.20 -12.10
C TRP A 338 5.00 -0.14 -13.57
#